data_3772cadab66d6892080a5eee54ed917f
#
_entry.id   3772cadab66d6892080a5eee54ed917f
#
_cell.length_a   1.000
_cell.length_b   1.000
_cell.length_c   1.000
_cell.angle_alpha   90.00
_cell.angle_beta   90.00
_cell.angle_gamma   90.00
#
_symmetry.space_group_name_H-M   'P 1'
#
loop_
_entity.id
_entity.type
_entity.pdbx_description
1 polymer ?
#
loop_
_entity_poly.entity_id
_entity_poly.type
_entity_poly.pdbx_seq_one_letter_code
_entity_poly.pdbx_strand_id
1 'polypeptide(L)'
;MNKVKILIEGYAKVNIDGTWDASSSITLIDTGSKKIIVDPGCNRKLLLDSLSKEKLTTGDIDVVFITHYHPDHCLLMGIFENAVVMDSVQYQKGPIGGDVGNEISKTDIKIIKTPGHSLEHSSLLVETEKGKILVGADIFWWKESEEQIIDVERHDDFASDMKTLIETRKEVLKIADYIIPGHGKMFKVEK
;
A
#
# COMPACT_ATOMS: atom_id res chain seq x y z
N MET A 1 18.45 -2.88 -8.85
CA MET A 1 17.80 -1.83 -8.02
C MET A 1 16.30 -1.92 -8.22
N ASN A 2 15.53 -1.75 -7.16
CA ASN A 2 14.07 -1.93 -7.20
C ASN A 2 13.42 -0.85 -8.07
N LYS A 3 12.36 -1.26 -8.79
CA LYS A 3 11.49 -0.35 -9.54
C LYS A 3 10.12 -0.33 -8.88
N VAL A 4 9.62 0.86 -8.58
CA VAL A 4 8.30 1.08 -8.00
C VAL A 4 7.43 1.76 -9.04
N LYS A 5 6.25 1.19 -9.29
CA LYS A 5 5.27 1.73 -10.22
C LYS A 5 3.88 1.73 -9.61
N ILE A 6 3.23 2.87 -9.60
CA ILE A 6 1.82 2.97 -9.26
C ILE A 6 1.01 2.50 -10.46
N LEU A 7 0.33 1.37 -10.33
CA LEU A 7 -0.54 0.82 -11.37
C LEU A 7 -1.87 1.56 -11.43
N ILE A 8 -2.40 1.90 -10.25
CA ILE A 8 -3.62 2.66 -10.05
C ILE A 8 -3.35 3.66 -8.94
N GLU A 9 -3.60 4.94 -9.20
CA GLU A 9 -3.66 5.96 -8.17
C GLU A 9 -4.96 5.77 -7.39
N GLY A 10 -4.86 5.65 -6.07
CA GLY A 10 -6.00 5.41 -5.21
C GLY A 10 -6.95 6.61 -5.18
N TYR A 11 -8.22 6.34 -5.04
CA TYR A 11 -9.28 7.34 -5.00
C TYR A 11 -10.28 7.05 -3.89
N ALA A 12 -10.85 8.10 -3.31
CA ALA A 12 -11.93 8.03 -2.35
C ALA A 12 -12.93 9.15 -2.62
N LYS A 13 -14.16 8.78 -2.96
CA LYS A 13 -15.26 9.69 -3.27
C LYS A 13 -16.45 9.37 -2.39
N VAL A 14 -17.01 10.36 -1.73
CA VAL A 14 -18.27 10.24 -0.99
C VAL A 14 -19.41 10.65 -1.93
N ASN A 15 -20.40 9.78 -2.07
CA ASN A 15 -21.58 10.01 -2.90
C ASN A 15 -22.68 10.76 -2.10
N ILE A 16 -23.64 11.35 -2.83
CA ILE A 16 -24.74 12.13 -2.25
C ILE A 16 -25.62 11.27 -1.32
N ASP A 17 -25.74 9.97 -1.59
CA ASP A 17 -26.52 9.02 -0.80
C ASP A 17 -25.79 8.49 0.44
N GLY A 18 -24.56 8.98 0.71
CA GLY A 18 -23.75 8.56 1.85
C GLY A 18 -22.93 7.29 1.60
N THR A 19 -23.04 6.68 0.43
CA THR A 19 -22.11 5.63 0.00
C THR A 19 -20.78 6.23 -0.42
N TRP A 20 -19.75 5.40 -0.56
CA TRP A 20 -18.46 5.82 -1.12
C TRP A 20 -18.03 4.90 -2.26
N ASP A 21 -17.28 5.50 -3.19
CA ASP A 21 -16.58 4.81 -4.25
C ASP A 21 -15.08 5.01 -3.98
N ALA A 22 -14.43 3.96 -3.52
CA ALA A 22 -13.03 4.01 -3.11
C ALA A 22 -12.28 2.75 -3.56
N SER A 23 -11.02 2.92 -3.89
CA SER A 23 -10.05 1.84 -4.08
C SER A 23 -8.66 2.37 -3.76
N SER A 24 -7.84 1.55 -3.12
CA SER A 24 -6.48 1.93 -2.74
C SER A 24 -5.58 2.21 -3.94
N SER A 25 -4.49 2.92 -3.71
CA SER A 25 -3.33 2.93 -4.60
C SER A 25 -2.78 1.52 -4.75
N ILE A 26 -2.74 1.00 -5.98
CA ILE A 26 -2.17 -0.32 -6.26
C ILE A 26 -0.74 -0.11 -6.75
N THR A 27 0.21 -0.60 -5.98
CA THR A 27 1.63 -0.43 -6.27
C THR A 27 2.28 -1.74 -6.69
N LEU A 28 2.97 -1.73 -7.83
CA LEU A 28 3.85 -2.81 -8.28
C LEU A 28 5.30 -2.47 -7.91
N ILE A 29 5.96 -3.41 -7.24
CA ILE A 29 7.40 -3.35 -6.97
C ILE A 29 8.07 -4.50 -7.72
N ASP A 30 9.00 -4.17 -8.61
CA ASP A 30 9.81 -5.15 -9.34
C ASP A 30 11.26 -5.08 -8.82
N THR A 31 11.70 -6.16 -8.18
CA THR A 31 13.06 -6.30 -7.65
C THR A 31 14.04 -6.88 -8.67
N GLY A 32 13.57 -7.23 -9.88
CA GLY A 32 14.29 -8.03 -10.86
C GLY A 32 14.17 -9.54 -10.64
N SER A 33 13.98 -9.98 -9.40
CA SER A 33 13.77 -11.40 -9.04
C SER A 33 12.36 -11.71 -8.56
N LYS A 34 11.63 -10.70 -8.08
CA LYS A 34 10.23 -10.82 -7.60
C LYS A 34 9.40 -9.63 -8.04
N LYS A 35 8.14 -9.92 -8.32
CA LYS A 35 7.09 -8.93 -8.53
C LYS A 35 6.14 -8.96 -7.34
N ILE A 36 5.97 -7.80 -6.73
CA ILE A 36 5.18 -7.62 -5.51
C ILE A 36 4.06 -6.63 -5.82
N ILE A 37 2.83 -7.00 -5.53
CA ILE A 37 1.69 -6.07 -5.49
C ILE A 37 1.46 -5.68 -4.04
N VAL A 38 1.34 -4.38 -3.81
CA VAL A 38 0.90 -3.84 -2.51
C VAL A 38 -0.53 -3.37 -2.69
N ASP A 39 -1.40 -3.84 -1.82
CA ASP A 39 -2.83 -3.55 -1.77
C ASP A 39 -3.52 -3.70 -3.14
N PRO A 40 -4.00 -4.90 -3.49
CA PRO A 40 -4.59 -5.15 -4.81
C PRO A 40 -5.93 -4.44 -5.04
N GLY A 41 -6.43 -3.70 -4.06
CA GLY A 41 -7.64 -2.91 -4.19
C GLY A 41 -8.93 -3.72 -4.20
N CYS A 42 -10.00 -3.09 -4.68
CA CYS A 42 -11.32 -3.71 -4.82
C CYS A 42 -11.88 -3.65 -6.25
N ASN A 43 -11.28 -2.86 -7.16
CA ASN A 43 -11.75 -2.74 -8.53
C ASN A 43 -11.02 -3.73 -9.47
N ARG A 44 -11.61 -4.94 -9.60
CA ARG A 44 -11.01 -6.04 -10.38
C ARG A 44 -10.72 -5.66 -11.83
N LYS A 45 -11.62 -4.92 -12.48
CA LYS A 45 -11.44 -4.55 -13.89
C LYS A 45 -10.24 -3.63 -14.05
N LEU A 46 -10.13 -2.58 -13.26
CA LEU A 46 -9.01 -1.64 -13.30
C LEU A 46 -7.68 -2.35 -13.01
N LEU A 47 -7.64 -3.23 -12.03
CA LEU A 47 -6.44 -4.00 -11.69
C LEU A 47 -5.96 -4.86 -12.87
N LEU A 48 -6.85 -5.67 -13.47
CA LEU A 48 -6.49 -6.54 -14.58
C LEU A 48 -6.08 -5.75 -15.84
N ASP A 49 -6.78 -4.66 -16.14
CA ASP A 49 -6.42 -3.77 -17.25
C ASP A 49 -5.04 -3.13 -17.02
N SER A 50 -4.71 -2.76 -15.77
CA SER A 50 -3.41 -2.16 -15.43
C SER A 50 -2.28 -3.16 -15.47
N LEU A 51 -2.47 -4.39 -14.98
CA LEU A 51 -1.50 -5.48 -15.13
C LEU A 51 -1.25 -5.79 -16.63
N SER A 52 -2.30 -5.85 -17.43
CA SER A 52 -2.19 -6.10 -18.87
C SER A 52 -1.36 -5.03 -19.60
N LYS A 53 -1.47 -3.75 -19.23
CA LYS A 53 -0.63 -2.67 -19.77
C LYS A 53 0.85 -2.88 -19.46
N GLU A 54 1.16 -3.52 -18.34
CA GLU A 54 2.52 -3.92 -17.97
C GLU A 54 2.94 -5.27 -18.58
N LYS A 55 2.08 -5.89 -19.40
CA LYS A 55 2.26 -7.23 -19.96
C LYS A 55 2.37 -8.31 -18.87
N LEU A 56 1.64 -8.12 -17.78
CA LEU A 56 1.56 -9.01 -16.64
C LEU A 56 0.14 -9.56 -16.49
N THR A 57 0.07 -10.73 -15.87
CA THR A 57 -1.15 -11.38 -15.38
C THR A 57 -1.07 -11.51 -13.86
N THR A 58 -2.14 -11.93 -13.22
CA THR A 58 -2.11 -12.29 -11.79
C THR A 58 -1.16 -13.45 -11.48
N GLY A 59 -0.91 -14.32 -12.45
CA GLY A 59 0.01 -15.46 -12.33
C GLY A 59 1.49 -15.07 -12.31
N ASP A 60 1.83 -13.85 -12.74
CA ASP A 60 3.21 -13.33 -12.77
C ASP A 60 3.63 -12.64 -11.48
N ILE A 61 2.73 -12.55 -10.50
CA ILE A 61 2.97 -11.90 -9.21
C ILE A 61 3.43 -12.94 -8.18
N ASP A 62 4.57 -12.67 -7.56
CA ASP A 62 5.18 -13.55 -6.57
C ASP A 62 4.67 -13.30 -5.14
N VAL A 63 4.34 -12.04 -4.83
CA VAL A 63 3.92 -11.61 -3.49
C VAL A 63 2.78 -10.59 -3.61
N VAL A 64 1.77 -10.75 -2.78
CA VAL A 64 0.76 -9.73 -2.47
C VAL A 64 0.96 -9.30 -1.03
N PHE A 65 1.35 -8.07 -0.81
CA PHE A 65 1.48 -7.48 0.51
C PHE A 65 0.23 -6.65 0.83
N ILE A 66 -0.35 -6.91 2.00
CA ILE A 66 -1.53 -6.18 2.51
C ILE A 66 -1.05 -5.26 3.63
N THR A 67 -1.27 -3.96 3.45
CA THR A 67 -0.89 -2.96 4.46
C THR A 67 -1.81 -3.02 5.66
N HIS A 68 -3.12 -3.17 5.41
CA HIS A 68 -4.19 -3.33 6.40
C HIS A 68 -5.44 -3.92 5.74
N TYR A 69 -6.46 -4.26 6.54
CA TYR A 69 -7.59 -5.07 6.07
C TYR A 69 -8.87 -4.27 5.75
N HIS A 70 -8.78 -2.97 5.42
CA HIS A 70 -9.94 -2.29 4.85
C HIS A 70 -10.26 -2.90 3.47
N PRO A 71 -11.57 -3.12 3.15
CA PRO A 71 -11.97 -3.86 1.95
C PRO A 71 -11.44 -3.30 0.63
N ASP A 72 -11.32 -1.98 0.54
CA ASP A 72 -10.83 -1.28 -0.65
C ASP A 72 -9.31 -1.44 -0.88
N HIS A 73 -8.59 -2.02 0.08
CA HIS A 73 -7.18 -2.42 -0.03
C HIS A 73 -7.03 -3.92 -0.32
N CYS A 74 -7.79 -4.79 0.34
CA CYS A 74 -7.49 -6.22 0.40
C CYS A 74 -8.46 -7.14 -0.37
N LEU A 75 -9.60 -6.63 -0.87
CA LEU A 75 -10.67 -7.48 -1.41
C LEU A 75 -10.21 -8.41 -2.54
N LEU A 76 -9.25 -7.97 -3.35
CA LEU A 76 -8.76 -8.73 -4.51
C LEU A 76 -7.51 -9.59 -4.22
N MET A 77 -7.05 -9.69 -2.97
CA MET A 77 -5.85 -10.49 -2.66
C MET A 77 -5.94 -11.95 -3.12
N GLY A 78 -7.12 -12.54 -3.10
CA GLY A 78 -7.35 -13.94 -3.45
C GLY A 78 -7.31 -14.28 -4.95
N ILE A 79 -7.21 -13.28 -5.84
CA ILE A 79 -7.13 -13.58 -7.29
C ILE A 79 -5.71 -13.91 -7.75
N PHE A 80 -4.71 -13.77 -6.90
CA PHE A 80 -3.30 -14.05 -7.18
C PHE A 80 -2.91 -15.45 -6.71
N GLU A 81 -3.41 -16.46 -7.40
CA GLU A 81 -3.35 -17.88 -6.98
C GLU A 81 -1.91 -18.41 -6.76
N ASN A 82 -0.92 -17.84 -7.47
CA ASN A 82 0.48 -18.26 -7.38
C ASN A 82 1.29 -17.47 -6.36
N ALA A 83 0.76 -16.34 -5.88
CA ALA A 83 1.47 -15.46 -4.98
C ALA A 83 1.50 -15.98 -3.53
N VAL A 84 2.49 -15.54 -2.79
CA VAL A 84 2.44 -15.50 -1.32
C VAL A 84 1.64 -14.27 -0.95
N VAL A 85 0.53 -14.42 -0.25
CA VAL A 85 -0.20 -13.30 0.37
C VAL A 85 0.35 -13.11 1.77
N MET A 86 0.70 -11.88 2.15
CA MET A 86 1.30 -11.58 3.43
C MET A 86 0.97 -10.17 3.94
N ASP A 87 1.08 -10.02 5.24
CA ASP A 87 1.11 -8.74 5.95
C ASP A 87 2.42 -8.63 6.76
N SER A 88 2.47 -7.78 7.78
CA SER A 88 3.66 -7.62 8.64
C SER A 88 3.80 -8.70 9.73
N VAL A 89 2.86 -9.63 9.84
CA VAL A 89 2.82 -10.66 10.90
C VAL A 89 2.95 -12.04 10.31
N GLN A 90 2.18 -12.35 9.27
CA GLN A 90 2.06 -13.69 8.72
C GLN A 90 2.01 -13.70 7.20
N TYR A 91 2.34 -14.84 6.63
CA TYR A 91 2.15 -15.12 5.21
C TYR A 91 1.32 -16.38 5.00
N GLN A 92 0.68 -16.45 3.83
CA GLN A 92 -0.07 -17.63 3.38
C GLN A 92 0.22 -17.90 1.91
N LYS A 93 0.50 -19.16 1.56
CA LYS A 93 0.56 -19.65 0.19
C LYS A 93 -0.17 -20.99 0.08
N GLY A 94 -1.35 -20.96 -0.52
CA GLY A 94 -2.26 -22.11 -0.47
C GLY A 94 -2.53 -22.51 0.99
N PRO A 95 -2.35 -23.78 1.40
CA PRO A 95 -2.58 -24.20 2.79
C PRO A 95 -1.38 -23.96 3.73
N ILE A 96 -0.26 -23.43 3.22
CA ILE A 96 0.97 -23.24 3.99
C ILE A 96 1.09 -21.79 4.43
N GLY A 97 1.23 -21.57 5.74
CA GLY A 97 1.45 -20.25 6.33
C GLY A 97 2.61 -20.26 7.32
N GLY A 98 3.01 -19.07 7.74
CA GLY A 98 4.07 -18.88 8.72
C GLY A 98 4.26 -17.42 9.09
N ASP A 99 5.19 -17.15 10.00
CA ASP A 99 5.49 -15.81 10.47
C ASP A 99 6.35 -15.03 9.46
N VAL A 100 6.21 -13.72 9.48
CA VAL A 100 6.95 -12.76 8.65
C VAL A 100 7.99 -12.04 9.50
N GLY A 101 9.18 -11.85 8.95
CA GLY A 101 10.22 -11.00 9.56
C GLY A 101 10.03 -9.52 9.16
N ASN A 102 11.09 -8.74 9.36
CA ASN A 102 11.09 -7.30 9.07
C ASN A 102 11.35 -6.97 7.59
N GLU A 103 11.48 -7.97 6.72
CA GLU A 103 11.78 -7.80 5.29
C GLU A 103 11.01 -8.83 4.48
N ILE A 104 10.67 -8.49 3.24
CA ILE A 104 10.16 -9.47 2.29
C ILE A 104 11.30 -10.44 1.92
N SER A 105 11.08 -11.70 2.18
CA SER A 105 12.09 -12.75 2.01
C SER A 105 12.81 -12.69 0.65
N LYS A 106 14.14 -12.73 0.67
CA LYS A 106 15.03 -12.65 -0.50
C LYS A 106 14.93 -11.34 -1.27
N THR A 107 14.63 -10.25 -0.57
CA THR A 107 14.68 -8.87 -1.09
C THR A 107 15.31 -7.96 -0.05
N ASP A 108 15.54 -6.69 -0.40
CA ASP A 108 15.97 -5.61 0.48
C ASP A 108 14.80 -4.69 0.90
N ILE A 109 13.56 -5.12 0.62
CA ILE A 109 12.36 -4.35 0.94
C ILE A 109 12.01 -4.54 2.41
N LYS A 110 11.97 -3.43 3.15
CA LYS A 110 11.68 -3.45 4.59
C LYS A 110 10.21 -3.30 4.87
N ILE A 111 9.72 -4.09 5.81
CA ILE A 111 8.37 -3.98 6.36
C ILE A 111 8.45 -3.09 7.59
N ILE A 112 7.74 -1.98 7.57
CA ILE A 112 7.68 -0.99 8.65
C ILE A 112 6.29 -1.04 9.28
N LYS A 113 6.22 -1.32 10.58
CA LYS A 113 4.95 -1.20 11.31
C LYS A 113 4.58 0.27 11.42
N THR A 114 3.39 0.61 10.96
CA THR A 114 2.90 1.99 10.86
C THR A 114 1.47 2.09 11.41
N PRO A 115 1.27 1.73 12.69
CA PRO A 115 -0.06 1.69 13.30
C PRO A 115 -0.68 3.09 13.42
N GLY A 116 -1.99 3.10 13.64
CA GLY A 116 -2.78 4.31 13.93
C GLY A 116 -4.05 4.39 13.11
N HIS A 117 -3.97 4.32 11.78
CA HIS A 117 -5.15 4.16 10.92
C HIS A 117 -5.86 2.84 11.23
N SER A 118 -5.14 1.74 11.21
CA SER A 118 -5.52 0.50 11.89
C SER A 118 -4.39 0.02 12.80
N LEU A 119 -4.68 -0.89 13.73
CA LEU A 119 -3.69 -1.36 14.71
C LEU A 119 -2.58 -2.20 14.06
N GLU A 120 -2.94 -2.99 13.04
CA GLU A 120 -2.04 -3.88 12.31
C GLU A 120 -1.36 -3.19 11.13
N HIS A 121 -1.68 -1.93 10.85
CA HIS A 121 -1.20 -1.23 9.66
C HIS A 121 0.33 -1.30 9.53
N SER A 122 0.78 -1.54 8.32
CA SER A 122 2.20 -1.62 7.98
C SER A 122 2.46 -1.09 6.56
N SER A 123 3.69 -0.68 6.30
CA SER A 123 4.12 -0.07 5.05
C SER A 123 5.36 -0.78 4.52
N LEU A 124 5.63 -0.65 3.23
CA LEU A 124 6.88 -1.12 2.64
C LEU A 124 7.81 0.07 2.34
N LEU A 125 9.04 0.02 2.86
CA LEU A 125 10.10 0.96 2.51
C LEU A 125 11.02 0.34 1.46
N VAL A 126 11.10 0.98 0.31
CA VAL A 126 11.79 0.48 -0.90
C VAL A 126 12.89 1.43 -1.30
N GLU A 127 14.12 0.96 -1.38
CA GLU A 127 15.23 1.72 -1.94
C GLU A 127 15.22 1.67 -3.46
N THR A 128 15.24 2.83 -4.11
CA THR A 128 15.20 3.00 -5.57
C THR A 128 16.26 3.99 -6.04
N GLU A 129 16.44 4.11 -7.36
CA GLU A 129 17.32 5.14 -7.95
C GLU A 129 16.87 6.59 -7.63
N LYS A 130 15.59 6.76 -7.33
CA LYS A 130 15.03 8.08 -6.98
C LYS A 130 15.14 8.42 -5.49
N GLY A 131 15.57 7.47 -4.66
CA GLY A 131 15.58 7.56 -3.21
C GLY A 131 14.67 6.52 -2.56
N LYS A 132 14.36 6.69 -1.30
CA LYS A 132 13.53 5.80 -0.49
C LYS A 132 12.06 6.11 -0.70
N ILE A 133 11.33 5.16 -1.28
CA ILE A 133 9.88 5.26 -1.46
C ILE A 133 9.20 4.45 -0.37
N LEU A 134 8.32 5.09 0.39
CA LEU A 134 7.42 4.40 1.31
C LEU A 134 6.09 4.15 0.60
N VAL A 135 5.69 2.89 0.47
CA VAL A 135 4.30 2.55 0.13
C VAL A 135 3.53 2.60 1.44
N GLY A 136 2.96 3.77 1.72
CA GLY A 136 2.46 4.14 3.03
C GLY A 136 0.99 3.86 3.25
N ALA A 137 0.24 3.63 2.18
CA ALA A 137 -1.21 3.44 2.23
C ALA A 137 -1.89 4.52 3.10
N ASP A 138 -2.78 4.15 4.01
CA ASP A 138 -3.66 5.09 4.71
C ASP A 138 -3.03 5.79 5.93
N ILE A 139 -1.70 5.78 6.03
CA ILE A 139 -1.01 6.77 6.88
C ILE A 139 -1.36 8.18 6.41
N PHE A 140 -1.44 8.35 5.07
CA PHE A 140 -1.92 9.55 4.41
C PHE A 140 -2.92 9.16 3.32
N TRP A 141 -4.07 9.84 3.30
CA TRP A 141 -5.09 9.66 2.28
C TRP A 141 -5.95 10.92 2.14
N TRP A 142 -6.53 11.16 0.98
CA TRP A 142 -7.38 12.31 0.68
C TRP A 142 -8.60 11.90 -0.13
N LYS A 143 -9.72 12.58 0.09
CA LYS A 143 -10.89 12.47 -0.79
C LYS A 143 -10.60 13.18 -2.12
N GLU A 144 -11.21 12.75 -3.22
CA GLU A 144 -11.03 13.38 -4.55
C GLU A 144 -11.30 14.90 -4.56
N SER A 145 -12.18 15.38 -3.67
CA SER A 145 -12.53 16.80 -3.56
C SER A 145 -11.60 17.62 -2.67
N GLU A 146 -10.62 16.98 -2.04
CA GLU A 146 -9.70 17.63 -1.10
C GLU A 146 -8.40 18.03 -1.78
N GLU A 147 -7.85 19.18 -1.39
CA GLU A 147 -6.47 19.52 -1.72
C GLU A 147 -5.53 18.60 -0.93
N GLN A 148 -4.54 18.04 -1.62
CA GLN A 148 -3.57 17.12 -1.02
C GLN A 148 -2.50 17.90 -0.24
N ILE A 149 -2.86 18.32 0.99
CA ILE A 149 -1.96 19.01 1.92
C ILE A 149 -1.37 17.97 2.89
N ILE A 150 -0.04 17.97 3.04
CA ILE A 150 0.67 17.10 3.98
C ILE A 150 0.59 17.73 5.37
N ASP A 151 -0.38 17.29 6.16
CA ASP A 151 -0.56 17.68 7.54
C ASP A 151 -0.56 16.44 8.43
N VAL A 152 0.43 16.33 9.31
CA VAL A 152 0.56 15.20 10.24
C VAL A 152 -0.57 15.12 11.25
N GLU A 153 -1.20 16.26 11.58
CA GLU A 153 -2.28 16.36 12.56
C GLU A 153 -3.67 16.26 11.91
N ARG A 154 -3.73 16.20 10.56
CA ARG A 154 -5.00 16.04 9.85
C ARG A 154 -5.82 14.90 10.43
N HIS A 155 -7.06 15.21 10.80
CA HIS A 155 -7.99 14.22 11.34
C HIS A 155 -8.30 13.12 10.32
N ASP A 156 -8.39 11.90 10.81
CA ASP A 156 -8.76 10.72 10.04
C ASP A 156 -9.95 10.05 10.72
N ASP A 157 -11.12 10.12 10.07
CA ASP A 157 -12.38 9.58 10.60
C ASP A 157 -12.36 8.05 10.78
N PHE A 158 -11.43 7.37 10.11
CA PHE A 158 -11.30 5.90 10.15
C PHE A 158 -10.15 5.43 11.05
N ALA A 159 -9.36 6.35 11.61
CA ALA A 159 -8.23 5.97 12.45
C ALA A 159 -8.69 5.27 13.74
N SER A 160 -8.10 4.11 14.00
CA SER A 160 -8.28 3.38 15.25
C SER A 160 -7.66 4.12 16.44
N ASP A 161 -6.55 4.85 16.23
CA ASP A 161 -5.85 5.67 17.22
C ASP A 161 -5.16 6.86 16.54
N MET A 162 -5.80 8.03 16.65
CA MET A 162 -5.28 9.27 16.07
C MET A 162 -3.94 9.70 16.67
N LYS A 163 -3.71 9.48 17.97
CA LYS A 163 -2.44 9.85 18.61
C LYS A 163 -1.30 9.05 18.01
N THR A 164 -1.46 7.74 17.91
CA THR A 164 -0.49 6.85 17.30
C THR A 164 -0.30 7.17 15.82
N LEU A 165 -1.38 7.49 15.07
CA LEU A 165 -1.28 7.86 13.66
C LEU A 165 -0.44 9.12 13.45
N ILE A 166 -0.61 10.15 14.28
CA ILE A 166 0.19 11.38 14.23
C ILE A 166 1.68 11.07 14.48
N GLU A 167 1.99 10.24 15.44
CA GLU A 167 3.36 9.80 15.72
C GLU A 167 3.94 9.02 14.53
N THR A 168 3.19 8.08 13.99
CA THR A 168 3.55 7.31 12.79
C THR A 168 3.83 8.23 11.60
N ARG A 169 2.96 9.21 11.31
CA ARG A 169 3.16 10.20 10.24
C ARG A 169 4.47 10.94 10.41
N LYS A 170 4.77 11.41 11.63
CA LYS A 170 6.04 12.11 11.93
C LYS A 170 7.26 11.23 11.70
N GLU A 171 7.21 9.96 12.07
CA GLU A 171 8.33 9.04 11.90
C GLU A 171 8.57 8.65 10.43
N VAL A 172 7.53 8.39 9.66
CA VAL A 172 7.70 8.00 8.25
C VAL A 172 8.24 9.15 7.40
N LEU A 173 7.90 10.40 7.72
CA LEU A 173 8.47 11.58 7.05
C LEU A 173 9.98 11.73 7.26
N LYS A 174 10.55 11.18 8.35
CA LYS A 174 12.00 11.20 8.60
C LYS A 174 12.77 10.20 7.74
N ILE A 175 12.14 9.06 7.39
CA ILE A 175 12.82 7.92 6.75
C ILE A 175 12.59 7.82 5.26
N ALA A 176 11.51 8.38 4.72
CA ALA A 176 11.15 8.34 3.30
C ALA A 176 11.59 9.61 2.57
N ASP A 177 11.87 9.49 1.27
CA ASP A 177 12.05 10.62 0.35
C ASP A 177 10.77 10.87 -0.46
N TYR A 178 9.98 9.80 -0.69
CA TYR A 178 8.67 9.84 -1.32
C TYR A 178 7.70 8.94 -0.59
N ILE A 179 6.43 9.30 -0.57
CA ILE A 179 5.35 8.48 0.01
C ILE A 179 4.24 8.27 -1.03
N ILE A 180 3.81 7.01 -1.17
CA ILE A 180 2.63 6.63 -1.94
C ILE A 180 1.50 6.46 -0.92
N PRO A 181 0.48 7.34 -0.94
CA PRO A 181 -0.65 7.27 -0.03
C PRO A 181 -1.66 6.21 -0.48
N GLY A 182 -2.58 5.82 0.39
CA GLY A 182 -3.68 4.93 0.06
C GLY A 182 -4.62 5.55 -0.99
N HIS A 183 -4.97 6.82 -0.81
CA HIS A 183 -5.78 7.58 -1.76
C HIS A 183 -5.12 8.93 -2.02
N GLY A 184 -4.86 9.22 -3.32
CA GLY A 184 -4.19 10.41 -3.78
C GLY A 184 -2.84 10.14 -4.47
N LYS A 185 -2.14 11.21 -4.81
CA LYS A 185 -0.89 11.15 -5.58
C LYS A 185 0.31 10.91 -4.69
N MET A 186 1.29 10.16 -5.22
CA MET A 186 2.62 10.09 -4.60
C MET A 186 3.18 11.51 -4.41
N PHE A 187 3.75 11.77 -3.25
CA PHE A 187 4.34 13.06 -2.93
C PHE A 187 5.78 12.92 -2.47
N LYS A 188 6.55 13.99 -2.67
CA LYS A 188 7.92 14.13 -2.17
C LYS A 188 7.87 14.64 -0.74
N VAL A 189 8.71 14.07 0.13
CA VAL A 189 8.87 14.54 1.50
C VAL A 189 9.86 15.72 1.49
N GLU A 190 9.45 16.85 2.02
CA GLU A 190 10.32 18.00 2.27
C GLU A 190 11.08 17.74 3.58
N LYS A 191 12.43 17.79 3.49
CA LYS A 191 13.35 17.60 4.64
C LYS A 191 13.98 18.92 5.04
#